data_820b64972774d6d2d7a8f6635cd1b801
#
_entry.id   820b64972774d6d2d7a8f6635cd1b801
#
_cell.length_a   1.000
_cell.length_b   1.000
_cell.length_c   1.000
_cell.angle_alpha   90.00
_cell.angle_beta   90.00
_cell.angle_gamma   90.00
#
_symmetry.space_group_name_H-M   'P 1'
#
loop_
_entity.id
_entity.type
_entity.pdbx_description
1 polymer ?
#
loop_
_entity_poly.entity_id
_entity_poly.type
_entity_poly.pdbx_seq_one_letter_code
_entity_poly.pdbx_strand_id
1 'polypeptide(L)' 'MDKKVFERADKLNHFLTAYPETIKLYCGYSKGCNYAEMAYVLRDIDAINPELSKDIKKAVQKAFDSIQKEFDEL' A
#
# COMPACT_ATOMS: atom_id res chain seq x y z
N MET A 1 -28.17 9.41 -9.27
CA MET A 1 -27.13 8.60 -8.62
C MET A 1 -27.21 8.82 -7.12
N ASP A 2 -27.12 7.75 -6.35
CA ASP A 2 -27.08 7.85 -4.89
C ASP A 2 -25.86 8.64 -4.45
N LYS A 3 -26.04 9.56 -3.49
CA LYS A 3 -24.96 10.37 -2.92
C LYS A 3 -23.82 9.52 -2.38
N LYS A 4 -24.12 8.42 -1.71
CA LYS A 4 -23.10 7.51 -1.15
C LYS A 4 -22.27 6.87 -2.25
N VAL A 5 -22.89 6.47 -3.36
CA VAL A 5 -22.18 5.91 -4.50
C VAL A 5 -21.24 6.94 -5.11
N PHE A 6 -21.72 8.17 -5.24
CA PHE A 6 -20.93 9.26 -5.79
C PHE A 6 -19.71 9.56 -4.90
N GLU A 7 -19.93 9.67 -3.59
CA GLU A 7 -18.85 9.93 -2.63
C GLU A 7 -17.81 8.80 -2.65
N ARG A 8 -18.27 7.55 -2.76
CA ARG A 8 -17.36 6.41 -2.84
C ARG A 8 -16.55 6.42 -4.13
N ALA A 9 -17.20 6.70 -5.25
CA ALA A 9 -16.52 6.80 -6.54
C ALA A 9 -15.46 7.90 -6.53
N ASP A 10 -15.76 9.04 -5.93
CA ASP A 10 -14.84 10.15 -5.81
C ASP A 10 -13.61 9.77 -4.99
N LYS A 11 -13.81 9.10 -3.87
CA LYS A 11 -12.72 8.64 -3.00
C LYS A 11 -11.81 7.64 -3.71
N LEU A 12 -12.41 6.69 -4.44
CA LEU A 12 -11.63 5.71 -5.20
C LEU A 12 -10.85 6.37 -6.33
N ASN A 13 -11.49 7.30 -7.04
CA ASN A 13 -10.82 8.03 -8.11
C ASN A 13 -9.66 8.87 -7.59
N HIS A 14 -9.82 9.50 -6.43
CA HIS A 14 -8.75 10.27 -5.82
C HIS A 14 -7.52 9.38 -5.58
N PHE A 15 -7.72 8.21 -5.02
CA PHE A 15 -6.63 7.27 -4.79
C PHE A 15 -5.96 6.85 -6.10
N LEU A 16 -6.76 6.51 -7.11
CA LEU A 16 -6.23 6.02 -8.39
C LEU A 16 -5.43 7.06 -9.16
N THR A 17 -5.70 8.34 -8.90
CA THR A 17 -5.02 9.44 -9.60
C THR A 17 -3.91 10.09 -8.78
N ALA A 18 -3.83 9.81 -7.47
CA ALA A 18 -2.87 10.49 -6.59
C ALA A 18 -1.43 9.98 -6.76
N TYR A 19 -1.23 8.66 -6.81
CA TYR A 19 0.12 8.07 -6.72
C TYR A 19 0.41 6.97 -7.74
N PRO A 20 -0.08 7.04 -8.99
CA PRO A 20 0.10 5.92 -9.92
C PRO A 20 1.57 5.63 -10.24
N GLU A 21 2.39 6.67 -10.38
CA GLU A 21 3.81 6.49 -10.69
C GLU A 21 4.58 5.88 -9.51
N THR A 22 4.29 6.31 -8.30
CA THR A 22 4.93 5.77 -7.10
C THR A 22 4.64 4.28 -6.95
N ILE A 23 3.38 3.90 -7.14
CA ILE A 23 2.97 2.49 -7.06
C ILE A 23 3.64 1.67 -8.15
N LYS A 24 3.68 2.19 -9.36
CA LYS A 24 4.32 1.53 -10.50
C LYS A 24 5.80 1.28 -10.26
N LEU A 25 6.51 2.28 -9.75
CA LEU A 25 7.93 2.17 -9.46
C LEU A 25 8.18 1.15 -8.34
N TYR A 26 7.40 1.21 -7.29
CA TYR A 26 7.54 0.28 -6.18
C TYR A 26 7.28 -1.16 -6.61
N CYS A 27 6.18 -1.41 -7.31
CA CYS A 27 5.79 -2.75 -7.73
C CYS A 27 6.66 -3.29 -8.86
N GLY A 28 7.29 -2.42 -9.64
CA GLY A 28 8.11 -2.80 -10.77
C GLY A 28 9.59 -3.03 -10.46
N TYR A 29 9.97 -3.04 -9.18
CA TYR A 29 11.36 -3.18 -8.74
C TYR A 29 12.28 -2.09 -9.29
N SER A 30 11.72 -0.96 -9.66
CA SER A 30 12.50 0.16 -10.18
C SER A 30 13.20 0.89 -9.04
N LYS A 31 14.46 1.27 -9.26
CA LYS A 31 15.17 2.15 -8.34
C LYS A 31 14.59 3.56 -8.47
N GLY A 32 14.41 4.25 -7.38
CA GLY A 32 13.88 5.61 -7.39
C GLY A 32 12.45 5.72 -6.88
N CYS A 33 11.91 4.65 -6.32
CA CYS A 33 10.62 4.72 -5.66
C CYS A 33 10.69 5.68 -4.47
N ASN A 34 9.70 6.54 -4.33
CA ASN A 34 9.58 7.42 -3.18
C ASN A 34 8.91 6.66 -2.03
N TYR A 35 9.71 6.12 -1.12
CA TYR A 35 9.19 5.34 0.00
C TYR A 35 8.38 6.17 0.98
N ALA A 36 8.70 7.46 1.13
CA ALA A 36 7.90 8.34 1.97
C ALA A 36 6.49 8.49 1.41
N GLU A 37 6.37 8.60 0.09
CA GLU A 37 5.06 8.66 -0.58
C GLU A 37 4.31 7.33 -0.47
N MET A 38 5.03 6.21 -0.47
CA MET A 38 4.42 4.89 -0.27
C MET A 38 3.73 4.76 1.09
N ALA A 39 4.21 5.48 2.10
CA ALA A 39 3.52 5.50 3.39
C ALA A 39 2.11 6.07 3.27
N TYR A 40 1.93 7.10 2.44
CA TYR A 40 0.60 7.67 2.17
C TYR A 40 -0.27 6.69 1.38
N VAL A 41 0.32 5.97 0.43
CA VAL A 41 -0.40 4.94 -0.34
C VAL A 41 -0.95 3.87 0.60
N LEU A 42 -0.13 3.36 1.51
CA LEU A 42 -0.56 2.34 2.46
C LEU A 42 -1.66 2.84 3.39
N ARG A 43 -1.53 4.09 3.87
CA ARG A 43 -2.55 4.72 4.69
C ARG A 43 -3.87 4.84 3.95
N ASP A 44 -3.82 5.24 2.69
CA ASP A 44 -5.03 5.44 1.88
C ASP A 44 -5.71 4.11 1.54
N ILE A 45 -4.94 3.06 1.30
CA ILE A 45 -5.50 1.71 1.11
C ILE A 45 -6.26 1.28 2.37
N ASP A 46 -5.67 1.49 3.54
CA ASP A 46 -6.30 1.17 4.82
C ASP A 46 -7.61 1.94 5.01
N ALA A 47 -7.62 3.22 4.63
CA ALA A 47 -8.80 4.07 4.75
C ALA A 47 -9.91 3.67 3.76
N ILE A 48 -9.54 3.19 2.58
CA ILE A 48 -10.50 2.77 1.55
C ILE A 48 -11.12 1.43 1.93
N ASN A 49 -10.29 0.45 2.27
CA ASN A 49 -10.75 -0.89 2.62
C ASN A 49 -9.65 -1.62 3.42
N PRO A 50 -9.81 -1.71 4.76
CA PRO A 50 -8.82 -2.38 5.60
C PRO A 50 -8.53 -3.82 5.20
N GLU A 51 -9.49 -4.51 4.57
CA GLU A 51 -9.30 -5.88 4.12
C GLU A 51 -8.19 -5.99 3.07
N LEU A 52 -8.06 -4.97 2.21
CA LEU A 52 -7.03 -4.97 1.17
C LEU A 52 -5.63 -4.88 1.75
N SER A 53 -5.46 -4.27 2.91
CA SER A 53 -4.16 -4.12 3.54
C SER A 53 -3.73 -5.32 4.38
N LYS A 54 -4.63 -6.28 4.64
CA LYS A 54 -4.29 -7.46 5.44
C LYS A 54 -3.14 -8.26 4.82
N ASP A 55 -3.18 -8.50 3.53
CA ASP A 55 -2.13 -9.26 2.85
C ASP A 55 -0.80 -8.52 2.84
N ILE A 56 -0.86 -7.20 2.69
CA ILE A 56 0.33 -6.34 2.75
C ILE A 56 0.97 -6.44 4.14
N LYS A 57 0.16 -6.33 5.19
CA LYS A 57 0.63 -6.43 6.58
C LYS A 57 1.23 -7.79 6.87
N LYS A 58 0.59 -8.86 6.39
CA LYS A 58 1.12 -10.21 6.52
C LYS A 58 2.46 -10.38 5.82
N ALA A 59 2.60 -9.83 4.61
CA ALA A 59 3.85 -9.90 3.86
C ALA A 59 4.98 -9.17 4.57
N VAL A 60 4.70 -8.00 5.13
CA VAL A 60 5.69 -7.23 5.90
C VAL A 60 6.09 -7.98 7.16
N GLN A 61 5.13 -8.54 7.89
CA GLN A 61 5.41 -9.32 9.11
C GLN A 61 6.25 -10.56 8.80
N LYS A 62 5.90 -11.26 7.72
CA LYS A 62 6.64 -12.43 7.27
C LYS A 62 8.08 -12.09 6.91
N ALA A 63 8.29 -10.97 6.23
CA ALA A 63 9.63 -10.50 5.88
C ALA A 63 10.44 -10.18 7.14
N PHE A 64 9.81 -9.49 8.10
CA PHE A 64 10.43 -9.18 9.38
C PHE A 64 10.86 -10.47 10.11
N ASP A 65 9.94 -11.44 10.20
CA ASP A 65 10.20 -12.70 10.89
C ASP A 65 11.34 -13.48 10.22
N SER A 66 11.42 -13.44 8.89
CA SER A 66 12.50 -14.10 8.15
C SER A 66 13.84 -13.46 8.42
N ILE A 67 13.89 -12.13 8.49
CA ILE A 67 15.12 -11.39 8.79
C ILE A 67 15.54 -11.66 10.23
N GLN A 68 14.60 -11.66 11.17
CA GLN A 68 14.87 -11.96 12.57
C GLN A 68 15.44 -13.37 12.74
N LYS A 69 14.85 -14.33 12.02
CA LYS A 69 15.32 -15.73 12.07
C LYS A 69 16.76 -15.86 11.56
N GLU A 70 17.06 -15.20 10.45
CA GLU A 70 18.42 -15.22 9.91
C GLU A 70 19.41 -14.64 10.90
N PHE A 71 19.07 -13.52 11.52
CA PHE A 71 19.90 -12.90 12.56
C PHE A 71 20.14 -13.85 13.73
N ASP A 72 19.08 -14.51 14.22
CA ASP A 72 19.15 -15.41 15.37
C ASP A 72 20.00 -16.65 15.06
N GLU A 73 20.13 -17.03 13.80
CA GLU A 73 20.92 -18.19 13.38
C GLU A 73 22.39 -17.87 13.09
N LEU A 74 22.76 -16.59 13.12
CA LEU A 74 24.15 -16.19 12.96
C LEU A 74 24.92 -16.43 14.27
#